data_0775fabae6347a7d13aaa729e0fab80e
#
_entry.id   0775fabae6347a7d13aaa729e0fab80e
#
_cell.length_a   1.000
_cell.length_b   1.000
_cell.length_c   1.000
_cell.angle_alpha   90.00
_cell.angle_beta   90.00
_cell.angle_gamma   90.00
#
_symmetry.space_group_name_H-M   'P 1'
#
loop_
_entity.id
_entity.type
_entity.pdbx_description
1 polymer ?
#
loop_
_entity_poly.entity_id
_entity_poly.type
_entity_poly.pdbx_seq_one_letter_code
_entity_poly.pdbx_strand_id
1 'polypeptide(L)'
;MNTNLASFIAGLIIDENDRFYFVQKDGQTYALSKEEGQHTVGDTVKGFAYTDMKQKLRLTTLEVTATQDQFGWGTVTEVRKDLGVFVDTGLPDKEVVVSLDILPELKELWPKKGDQLYIRLEVDKKDRIWGLLAYQEDFQRLARPAYNNMQNQNWPAIVYRLKLSGTFVYLPENNMLGFIHPSERYAEPRLGQVLDARVIGFREVDRTLNLSLKPRSFEMLENDSQMILTYLESNGGFMTLNDKSSPDDIKATFGISKGQFKKALGGLMKAGKIKQDQFGTELI
;
A
#
# COMPACT_ATOMS: atom_id res chain seq x y z
N MET A 1 -7.17 -5.45 33.66
CA MET A 1 -7.11 -4.80 32.34
C MET A 1 -7.05 -3.30 32.56
N ASN A 2 -6.00 -2.66 32.11
CA ASN A 2 -5.83 -1.21 32.27
C ASN A 2 -6.62 -0.50 31.16
N THR A 3 -7.70 0.16 31.51
CA THR A 3 -8.61 0.84 30.56
C THR A 3 -8.00 2.10 29.92
N ASN A 4 -6.88 2.59 30.44
CA ASN A 4 -6.18 3.78 29.93
C ASN A 4 -5.23 3.46 28.77
N LEU A 5 -4.85 2.19 28.57
CA LEU A 5 -3.91 1.80 27.50
C LEU A 5 -4.49 2.03 26.11
N ALA A 6 -3.60 2.30 25.16
CA ALA A 6 -3.92 2.60 23.76
C ALA A 6 -4.91 3.79 23.58
N SER A 7 -4.87 4.75 24.50
CA SER A 7 -5.69 5.97 24.49
C SER A 7 -4.92 7.18 25.02
N PHE A 8 -5.41 8.37 24.69
CA PHE A 8 -4.89 9.61 25.27
C PHE A 8 -5.46 9.82 26.67
N ILE A 9 -4.58 10.04 27.64
CA ILE A 9 -4.92 10.35 29.03
C ILE A 9 -4.29 11.67 29.48
N ALA A 10 -4.86 12.28 30.50
CA ALA A 10 -4.22 13.37 31.22
C ALA A 10 -3.92 12.90 32.65
N GLY A 11 -2.67 13.03 33.07
CA GLY A 11 -2.21 12.60 34.39
C GLY A 11 -1.31 13.63 35.07
N LEU A 12 -1.17 13.49 36.38
CA LEU A 12 -0.33 14.34 37.21
C LEU A 12 1.08 13.80 37.33
N ILE A 13 2.08 14.63 37.10
CA ILE A 13 3.48 14.27 37.36
C ILE A 13 3.71 14.29 38.88
N ILE A 14 4.01 13.13 39.43
CA ILE A 14 4.17 12.97 40.89
C ILE A 14 5.62 12.84 41.34
N ASP A 15 6.51 12.46 40.41
CA ASP A 15 7.93 12.21 40.66
C ASP A 15 8.73 12.25 39.37
N GLU A 16 10.06 12.33 39.48
CA GLU A 16 10.98 12.27 38.35
C GLU A 16 12.32 11.61 38.71
N ASN A 17 13.02 11.13 37.70
CA ASN A 17 14.44 10.73 37.79
C ASN A 17 15.22 11.32 36.60
N ASP A 18 16.47 10.88 36.38
CA ASP A 18 17.33 11.41 35.31
C ASP A 18 16.74 11.26 33.89
N ARG A 19 15.86 10.26 33.67
CA ARG A 19 15.35 9.89 32.33
C ARG A 19 13.87 10.08 32.15
N PHE A 20 13.09 9.99 33.22
CA PHE A 20 11.64 9.92 33.15
C PHE A 20 10.94 10.83 34.15
N TYR A 21 9.78 11.36 33.76
CA TYR A 21 8.74 11.82 34.65
C TYR A 21 7.81 10.65 34.96
N PHE A 22 7.30 10.58 36.20
CA PHE A 22 6.32 9.57 36.60
C PHE A 22 4.95 10.21 36.72
N VAL A 23 4.07 9.82 35.78
CA VAL A 23 2.74 10.38 35.59
C VAL A 23 1.71 9.44 36.21
N GLN A 24 0.93 9.92 37.15
CA GLN A 24 -0.14 9.15 37.82
C GLN A 24 -1.48 9.42 37.18
N LYS A 25 -2.23 8.35 36.89
CA LYS A 25 -3.62 8.37 36.45
C LYS A 25 -4.33 7.09 36.91
N ASP A 26 -5.52 7.25 37.57
CA ASP A 26 -6.39 6.16 38.01
C ASP A 26 -5.64 5.03 38.76
N GLY A 27 -4.75 5.44 39.70
CA GLY A 27 -3.94 4.50 40.51
C GLY A 27 -2.81 3.81 39.76
N GLN A 28 -2.55 4.15 38.49
CA GLN A 28 -1.44 3.63 37.69
C GLN A 28 -0.38 4.71 37.48
N THR A 29 0.90 4.29 37.42
CA THR A 29 2.02 5.19 37.16
C THR A 29 2.67 4.87 35.83
N TYR A 30 2.75 5.86 34.95
CA TYR A 30 3.30 5.79 33.61
C TYR A 30 4.61 6.57 33.56
N ALA A 31 5.62 6.02 32.86
CA ALA A 31 6.88 6.72 32.66
C ALA A 31 6.85 7.49 31.33
N LEU A 32 7.01 8.81 31.38
CA LEU A 32 7.17 9.71 30.24
C LEU A 32 8.65 10.06 30.07
N SER A 33 9.20 9.92 28.88
CA SER A 33 10.62 10.27 28.61
C SER A 33 10.83 11.77 28.76
N LYS A 34 11.96 12.16 29.41
CA LYS A 34 12.38 13.58 29.47
C LYS A 34 12.84 14.12 28.12
N GLU A 35 13.13 13.26 27.15
CA GLU A 35 13.47 13.64 25.78
C GLU A 35 12.24 14.22 25.01
N GLU A 36 11.02 13.94 25.49
CA GLU A 36 9.79 14.39 24.85
C GLU A 36 9.31 15.78 25.30
N GLY A 37 9.98 16.40 26.25
CA GLY A 37 9.67 17.74 26.70
C GLY A 37 10.12 18.03 28.12
N GLN A 38 10.08 19.31 28.52
CA GLN A 38 10.40 19.74 29.88
C GLN A 38 9.13 19.96 30.68
N HIS A 39 9.06 19.30 31.84
CA HIS A 39 7.95 19.38 32.79
C HIS A 39 8.50 19.48 34.20
N THR A 40 7.64 19.78 35.15
CA THR A 40 7.96 19.81 36.58
C THR A 40 6.99 18.91 37.36
N VAL A 41 7.43 18.43 38.51
CA VAL A 41 6.57 17.69 39.44
C VAL A 41 5.41 18.61 39.86
N GLY A 42 4.19 18.10 39.74
CA GLY A 42 2.94 18.88 39.95
C GLY A 42 2.26 19.31 38.66
N ASP A 43 2.92 19.22 37.50
CA ASP A 43 2.28 19.53 36.22
C ASP A 43 1.29 18.43 35.82
N THR A 44 0.26 18.79 35.07
CA THR A 44 -0.64 17.86 34.39
C THR A 44 -0.17 17.74 32.94
N VAL A 45 0.12 16.52 32.49
CA VAL A 45 0.53 16.22 31.13
C VAL A 45 -0.51 15.36 30.43
N LYS A 46 -0.81 15.69 29.15
CA LYS A 46 -1.62 14.85 28.26
C LYS A 46 -0.71 14.06 27.34
N GLY A 47 -0.94 12.76 27.25
CA GLY A 47 -0.16 11.89 26.39
C GLY A 47 -0.89 10.58 26.09
N PHE A 48 -0.31 9.78 25.22
CA PHE A 48 -0.81 8.47 24.85
C PHE A 48 -0.24 7.39 25.77
N ALA A 49 -1.11 6.61 26.41
CA ALA A 49 -0.72 5.55 27.35
C ALA A 49 -0.54 4.20 26.63
N TYR A 50 0.59 3.55 26.87
CA TYR A 50 0.90 2.27 26.25
C TYR A 50 1.81 1.40 27.16
N THR A 51 2.09 0.17 26.72
CA THR A 51 3.13 -0.69 27.34
C THR A 51 4.32 -0.83 26.40
N ASP A 52 5.53 -0.67 26.91
CA ASP A 52 6.77 -0.90 26.14
C ASP A 52 7.01 -2.39 25.83
N MET A 53 8.10 -2.72 25.16
CA MET A 53 8.49 -4.12 24.85
C MET A 53 8.65 -5.00 26.10
N LYS A 54 8.89 -4.41 27.29
CA LYS A 54 9.03 -5.11 28.58
C LYS A 54 7.75 -5.08 29.39
N GLN A 55 6.61 -4.73 28.79
CA GLN A 55 5.30 -4.60 29.43
C GLN A 55 5.26 -3.57 30.58
N LYS A 56 6.13 -2.54 30.54
CA LYS A 56 6.08 -1.42 31.49
C LYS A 56 5.16 -0.34 30.95
N LEU A 57 4.41 0.28 31.86
CA LEU A 57 3.50 1.39 31.55
C LEU A 57 4.30 2.63 31.10
N ARG A 58 3.98 3.15 29.96
CA ARG A 58 4.58 4.32 29.33
C ARG A 58 3.52 5.35 28.96
N LEU A 59 3.95 6.58 28.94
CA LEU A 59 3.20 7.70 28.35
C LEU A 59 4.11 8.33 27.28
N THR A 60 3.56 8.71 26.15
CA THR A 60 4.26 9.52 25.15
C THR A 60 3.43 10.74 24.76
N THR A 61 4.10 11.87 24.57
CA THR A 61 3.51 13.10 24.01
C THR A 61 3.68 13.20 22.51
N LEU A 62 4.41 12.25 21.89
CA LEU A 62 4.58 12.17 20.46
C LEU A 62 3.27 11.80 19.77
N GLU A 63 3.18 12.11 18.48
CA GLU A 63 2.02 11.81 17.68
C GLU A 63 1.89 10.30 17.44
N VAL A 64 0.75 9.74 17.85
CA VAL A 64 0.39 8.34 17.60
C VAL A 64 -0.82 8.33 16.66
N THR A 65 -0.70 7.60 15.56
CA THR A 65 -1.68 7.65 14.46
C THR A 65 -2.97 6.89 14.75
N ALA A 66 -2.92 5.84 15.59
CA ALA A 66 -4.06 4.96 15.88
C ALA A 66 -4.31 4.85 17.39
N THR A 67 -5.59 4.73 17.78
CA THR A 67 -6.01 4.53 19.19
C THR A 67 -6.99 3.36 19.29
N GLN A 68 -7.55 3.10 20.47
CA GLN A 68 -8.65 2.12 20.61
C GLN A 68 -9.91 2.56 19.85
N ASP A 69 -10.17 3.87 19.83
CA ASP A 69 -11.42 4.43 19.31
C ASP A 69 -11.29 4.98 17.89
N GLN A 70 -10.08 5.17 17.41
CA GLN A 70 -9.80 5.78 16.11
C GLN A 70 -8.83 4.96 15.29
N PHE A 71 -9.22 4.70 14.04
CA PHE A 71 -8.31 4.15 13.04
C PHE A 71 -7.27 5.18 12.60
N GLY A 72 -6.06 4.69 12.35
CA GLY A 72 -4.97 5.48 11.81
C GLY A 72 -4.10 4.67 10.85
N TRP A 73 -3.37 5.37 10.01
CA TRP A 73 -2.40 4.74 9.11
C TRP A 73 -1.12 4.40 9.87
N GLY A 74 -0.63 3.19 9.62
CA GLY A 74 0.67 2.76 10.10
C GLY A 74 1.47 2.09 8.99
N THR A 75 2.79 2.19 9.08
CA THR A 75 3.73 1.63 8.10
C THR A 75 4.25 0.29 8.59
N VAL A 76 4.20 -0.74 7.74
CA VAL A 76 4.76 -2.05 8.05
C VAL A 76 6.30 -1.96 8.10
N THR A 77 6.89 -2.36 9.22
CA THR A 77 8.34 -2.34 9.47
C THR A 77 8.97 -3.71 9.33
N GLU A 78 8.27 -4.76 9.79
CA GLU A 78 8.74 -6.14 9.80
C GLU A 78 7.59 -7.13 9.54
N VAL A 79 7.94 -8.30 9.00
CA VAL A 79 7.00 -9.42 8.78
C VAL A 79 7.55 -10.68 9.42
N ARG A 80 6.78 -11.28 10.31
CA ARG A 80 7.11 -12.57 10.94
C ARG A 80 6.03 -13.59 10.64
N LYS A 81 6.43 -14.68 9.99
CA LYS A 81 5.50 -15.73 9.50
C LYS A 81 4.79 -16.50 10.63
N ASP A 82 5.32 -16.45 11.84
CA ASP A 82 4.83 -17.10 13.06
C ASP A 82 3.95 -16.20 13.93
N LEU A 83 3.92 -14.87 13.67
CA LEU A 83 3.23 -13.91 14.51
C LEU A 83 2.30 -12.97 13.73
N GLY A 84 2.75 -12.45 12.59
CA GLY A 84 2.04 -11.47 11.79
C GLY A 84 2.95 -10.35 11.29
N VAL A 85 2.42 -9.14 11.16
CA VAL A 85 3.18 -7.97 10.71
C VAL A 85 3.29 -6.93 11.79
N PHE A 86 4.45 -6.28 11.86
CA PHE A 86 4.76 -5.21 12.79
C PHE A 86 4.51 -3.87 12.09
N VAL A 87 3.80 -2.98 12.75
CA VAL A 87 3.32 -1.72 12.19
C VAL A 87 3.78 -0.57 13.09
N ASP A 88 4.51 0.35 12.52
CA ASP A 88 4.83 1.62 13.16
C ASP A 88 3.60 2.52 13.15
N THR A 89 3.17 2.94 14.32
CA THR A 89 2.05 3.86 14.57
C THR A 89 2.49 5.15 15.26
N GLY A 90 3.80 5.41 15.32
CA GLY A 90 4.39 6.56 16.01
C GLY A 90 4.74 6.30 17.48
N LEU A 91 4.62 5.06 17.98
CA LEU A 91 5.11 4.72 19.32
C LEU A 91 6.64 4.73 19.36
N PRO A 92 7.29 5.40 20.33
CA PRO A 92 8.74 5.67 20.26
C PRO A 92 9.64 4.45 20.43
N ASP A 93 9.16 3.39 21.09
CA ASP A 93 9.99 2.25 21.49
C ASP A 93 9.42 0.88 21.13
N LYS A 94 8.33 0.83 20.37
CA LYS A 94 7.74 -0.43 19.90
C LYS A 94 6.83 -0.25 18.69
N GLU A 95 6.71 -1.29 17.89
CA GLU A 95 5.69 -1.45 16.87
C GLU A 95 4.45 -2.17 17.43
N VAL A 96 3.34 -2.00 16.75
CA VAL A 96 2.09 -2.72 17.01
C VAL A 96 2.00 -3.93 16.10
N VAL A 97 1.62 -5.07 16.65
CA VAL A 97 1.47 -6.32 15.86
C VAL A 97 0.06 -6.45 15.35
N VAL A 98 -0.09 -6.65 14.04
CA VAL A 98 -1.29 -7.16 13.40
C VAL A 98 -1.15 -8.66 13.29
N SER A 99 -2.03 -9.43 13.98
CA SER A 99 -1.94 -10.88 14.08
C SER A 99 -2.06 -11.57 12.73
N LEU A 100 -1.32 -12.68 12.57
CA LEU A 100 -1.43 -13.55 11.40
C LEU A 100 -2.85 -14.08 11.17
N ASP A 101 -3.69 -14.17 12.23
CA ASP A 101 -5.05 -14.70 12.16
C ASP A 101 -6.02 -13.82 11.38
N ILE A 102 -5.68 -12.53 11.20
CA ILE A 102 -6.49 -11.55 10.46
C ILE A 102 -5.85 -11.10 9.14
N LEU A 103 -4.71 -11.68 8.78
CA LEU A 103 -4.05 -11.47 7.50
C LEU A 103 -4.61 -12.42 6.42
N PRO A 104 -4.36 -12.17 5.13
CA PRO A 104 -4.74 -13.09 4.05
C PRO A 104 -4.20 -14.51 4.27
N GLU A 105 -4.98 -15.53 3.89
CA GLU A 105 -4.55 -16.94 3.98
C GLU A 105 -3.26 -17.20 3.18
N LEU A 106 -3.17 -16.62 1.98
CA LEU A 106 -1.99 -16.72 1.13
C LEU A 106 -0.92 -15.74 1.59
N LYS A 107 0.21 -16.28 2.05
CA LYS A 107 1.34 -15.48 2.59
C LYS A 107 1.99 -14.55 1.56
N GLU A 108 1.86 -14.85 0.27
CA GLU A 108 2.31 -13.97 -0.81
C GLU A 108 1.55 -12.65 -0.85
N LEU A 109 0.32 -12.63 -0.33
CA LEU A 109 -0.56 -11.47 -0.26
C LEU A 109 -0.44 -10.70 1.06
N TRP A 110 0.43 -11.13 1.97
CA TRP A 110 0.71 -10.40 3.20
C TRP A 110 1.41 -9.08 2.90
N PRO A 111 1.18 -8.07 3.74
CA PRO A 111 1.94 -6.83 3.68
C PRO A 111 3.45 -7.08 3.77
N LYS A 112 4.24 -6.22 3.12
CA LYS A 112 5.70 -6.20 3.23
C LYS A 112 6.14 -4.88 3.85
N LYS A 113 7.42 -4.82 4.26
CA LYS A 113 8.03 -3.58 4.77
C LYS A 113 7.77 -2.41 3.81
N GLY A 114 7.25 -1.31 4.35
CA GLY A 114 6.86 -0.11 3.62
C GLY A 114 5.40 -0.07 3.18
N ASP A 115 4.67 -1.20 3.23
CA ASP A 115 3.23 -1.21 2.95
C ASP A 115 2.46 -0.47 4.06
N GLN A 116 1.27 0.04 3.74
CA GLN A 116 0.46 0.89 4.62
C GLN A 116 -0.79 0.14 5.09
N LEU A 117 -1.04 0.12 6.38
CA LEU A 117 -2.23 -0.48 6.97
C LEU A 117 -3.05 0.56 7.73
N TYR A 118 -4.36 0.54 7.53
CA TYR A 118 -5.30 1.35 8.30
C TYR A 118 -5.82 0.49 9.44
N ILE A 119 -5.38 0.80 10.67
CA ILE A 119 -5.61 -0.02 11.86
C ILE A 119 -6.14 0.81 13.01
N ARG A 120 -6.84 0.16 13.92
CA ARG A 120 -7.09 0.66 15.29
C ARG A 120 -6.40 -0.26 16.29
N LEU A 121 -6.28 0.19 17.52
CA LEU A 121 -5.61 -0.58 18.56
C LEU A 121 -6.63 -1.35 19.42
N GLU A 122 -6.22 -2.53 19.88
CA GLU A 122 -6.95 -3.32 20.84
C GLU A 122 -6.03 -3.76 21.98
N VAL A 123 -6.53 -3.71 23.20
CA VAL A 123 -5.79 -4.16 24.39
C VAL A 123 -6.35 -5.50 24.85
N ASP A 124 -5.51 -6.52 24.91
CA ASP A 124 -5.91 -7.85 25.37
C ASP A 124 -5.93 -7.96 26.93
N LYS A 125 -6.38 -9.12 27.43
CA LYS A 125 -6.46 -9.40 28.87
C LYS A 125 -5.11 -9.38 29.61
N LYS A 126 -4.01 -9.37 28.87
CA LYS A 126 -2.64 -9.29 29.39
C LYS A 126 -2.00 -7.91 29.18
N ASP A 127 -2.83 -6.89 28.92
CA ASP A 127 -2.42 -5.50 28.65
C ASP A 127 -1.45 -5.36 27.45
N ARG A 128 -1.51 -6.31 26.47
CA ARG A 128 -0.77 -6.21 25.22
C ARG A 128 -1.62 -5.47 24.17
N ILE A 129 -0.94 -4.64 23.38
CA ILE A 129 -1.59 -3.83 22.34
C ILE A 129 -1.41 -4.53 20.99
N TRP A 130 -2.54 -4.76 20.30
CA TRP A 130 -2.63 -5.36 18.97
C TRP A 130 -3.23 -4.37 17.98
N GLY A 131 -2.85 -4.49 16.70
CA GLY A 131 -3.49 -3.77 15.62
C GLY A 131 -4.63 -4.59 15.00
N LEU A 132 -5.79 -3.98 14.86
CA LEU A 132 -6.94 -4.53 14.15
C LEU A 132 -7.08 -3.82 12.80
N LEU A 133 -7.15 -4.59 11.72
CA LEU A 133 -7.37 -4.05 10.37
C LEU A 133 -8.75 -3.42 10.25
N ALA A 134 -8.82 -2.29 9.57
CA ALA A 134 -10.08 -1.68 9.17
C ALA A 134 -10.81 -2.55 8.14
N TYR A 135 -12.13 -2.63 8.26
CA TYR A 135 -13.01 -3.32 7.32
C TYR A 135 -13.52 -2.36 6.23
N GLN A 136 -14.26 -2.92 5.29
CA GLN A 136 -14.83 -2.15 4.18
C GLN A 136 -15.69 -0.97 4.65
N GLU A 137 -16.47 -1.17 5.71
CA GLU A 137 -17.37 -0.18 6.30
C GLU A 137 -16.60 1.01 6.90
N ASP A 138 -15.42 0.76 7.46
CA ASP A 138 -14.55 1.80 8.00
C ASP A 138 -13.98 2.67 6.88
N PHE A 139 -13.55 2.04 5.77
CA PHE A 139 -13.12 2.76 4.58
C PHE A 139 -14.25 3.53 3.90
N GLN A 140 -15.48 3.01 3.91
CA GLN A 140 -16.66 3.72 3.41
C GLN A 140 -16.97 4.98 4.25
N ARG A 141 -16.73 4.94 5.55
CA ARG A 141 -16.90 6.13 6.44
C ARG A 141 -15.78 7.15 6.25
N LEU A 142 -14.55 6.67 5.97
CA LEU A 142 -13.39 7.51 5.72
C LEU A 142 -13.49 8.24 4.36
N ALA A 143 -14.01 7.53 3.35
CA ALA A 143 -13.98 7.99 1.96
C ALA A 143 -15.06 9.02 1.65
N ARG A 144 -14.73 9.91 0.71
CA ARG A 144 -15.70 10.78 0.02
C ARG A 144 -16.20 10.10 -1.25
N PRO A 145 -17.42 10.41 -1.67
CA PRO A 145 -17.91 9.95 -2.96
C PRO A 145 -17.00 10.40 -4.10
N ALA A 146 -16.62 9.48 -4.97
CA ALA A 146 -15.84 9.81 -6.15
C ALA A 146 -16.66 10.63 -7.17
N TYR A 147 -15.99 11.29 -8.11
CA TYR A 147 -16.57 12.10 -9.16
C TYR A 147 -15.91 11.79 -10.53
N ASN A 148 -16.59 12.12 -11.61
CA ASN A 148 -16.28 11.64 -12.96
C ASN A 148 -15.32 12.55 -13.77
N ASN A 149 -14.38 13.25 -13.13
CA ASN A 149 -13.41 14.08 -13.84
C ASN A 149 -11.96 13.58 -13.75
N MET A 150 -11.75 12.36 -13.25
CA MET A 150 -10.43 11.79 -12.99
C MET A 150 -9.99 10.78 -14.07
N GLN A 151 -10.75 10.67 -15.14
CA GLN A 151 -10.49 9.70 -16.22
C GLN A 151 -9.07 9.82 -16.76
N ASN A 152 -8.40 8.67 -16.89
CA ASN A 152 -7.04 8.53 -17.41
C ASN A 152 -5.92 9.19 -16.55
N GLN A 153 -6.22 9.62 -15.33
CA GLN A 153 -5.22 10.09 -14.37
C GLN A 153 -4.66 8.92 -13.55
N ASN A 154 -3.39 9.00 -13.18
CA ASN A 154 -2.75 8.07 -12.27
C ASN A 154 -2.78 8.64 -10.84
N TRP A 155 -3.04 7.76 -9.86
CA TRP A 155 -3.10 8.14 -8.45
C TRP A 155 -2.49 7.04 -7.58
N PRO A 156 -1.80 7.42 -6.49
CA PRO A 156 -1.45 6.46 -5.46
C PRO A 156 -2.70 5.80 -4.88
N ALA A 157 -2.68 4.48 -4.78
CA ALA A 157 -3.79 3.69 -4.27
C ALA A 157 -3.29 2.61 -3.32
N ILE A 158 -3.84 2.56 -2.11
CA ILE A 158 -3.47 1.60 -1.06
C ILE A 158 -4.46 0.45 -1.08
N VAL A 159 -3.96 -0.77 -1.18
CA VAL A 159 -4.79 -1.99 -1.15
C VAL A 159 -5.29 -2.23 0.27
N TYR A 160 -6.60 -2.13 0.47
CA TYR A 160 -7.19 -2.39 1.79
C TYR A 160 -7.97 -3.70 1.89
N ARG A 161 -8.34 -4.30 0.75
CA ARG A 161 -9.08 -5.56 0.73
C ARG A 161 -8.84 -6.34 -0.55
N LEU A 162 -8.70 -7.64 -0.40
CA LEU A 162 -8.53 -8.60 -1.49
C LEU A 162 -9.73 -9.54 -1.55
N LYS A 163 -10.31 -9.73 -2.75
CA LYS A 163 -11.37 -10.69 -3.03
C LYS A 163 -11.13 -11.35 -4.38
N LEU A 164 -11.73 -12.51 -4.62
CA LEU A 164 -11.71 -13.16 -5.93
C LEU A 164 -12.26 -12.27 -7.03
N SER A 165 -13.25 -11.42 -6.71
CA SER A 165 -13.84 -10.46 -7.65
C SER A 165 -12.91 -9.32 -8.04
N GLY A 166 -11.84 -9.07 -7.26
CA GLY A 166 -10.85 -8.02 -7.50
C GLY A 166 -10.28 -7.38 -6.24
N THR A 167 -9.47 -6.36 -6.45
CA THR A 167 -8.73 -5.62 -5.42
C THR A 167 -9.42 -4.32 -5.10
N PHE A 168 -9.68 -4.09 -3.83
CA PHE A 168 -10.26 -2.84 -3.32
C PHE A 168 -9.16 -1.94 -2.80
N VAL A 169 -9.17 -0.69 -3.22
CA VAL A 169 -8.13 0.28 -2.89
C VAL A 169 -8.71 1.60 -2.39
N TYR A 170 -7.92 2.28 -1.58
CA TYR A 170 -8.17 3.62 -1.10
C TYR A 170 -7.16 4.60 -1.72
N LEU A 171 -7.63 5.72 -2.22
CA LEU A 171 -6.82 6.80 -2.80
C LEU A 171 -6.62 7.89 -1.73
N PRO A 172 -5.47 7.95 -1.05
CA PRO A 172 -5.30 8.82 0.12
C PRO A 172 -5.35 10.31 -0.21
N GLU A 173 -4.81 10.72 -1.36
CA GLU A 173 -4.77 12.14 -1.75
C GLU A 173 -6.17 12.70 -2.04
N ASN A 174 -7.10 11.85 -2.44
CA ASN A 174 -8.47 12.24 -2.81
C ASN A 174 -9.51 11.78 -1.79
N ASN A 175 -9.15 10.96 -0.82
CA ASN A 175 -10.06 10.29 0.11
C ASN A 175 -11.18 9.53 -0.61
N MET A 176 -10.85 8.77 -1.65
CA MET A 176 -11.82 8.03 -2.48
C MET A 176 -11.57 6.54 -2.48
N LEU A 177 -12.61 5.77 -2.77
CA LEU A 177 -12.50 4.32 -2.95
C LEU A 177 -12.39 3.97 -4.44
N GLY A 178 -11.62 2.92 -4.69
CA GLY A 178 -11.44 2.37 -6.02
C GLY A 178 -11.48 0.84 -6.03
N PHE A 179 -11.66 0.32 -7.22
CA PHE A 179 -11.71 -1.11 -7.50
C PHE A 179 -10.86 -1.44 -8.73
N ILE A 180 -10.04 -2.46 -8.61
CA ILE A 180 -9.21 -3.01 -9.69
C ILE A 180 -9.74 -4.40 -10.02
N HIS A 181 -10.33 -4.54 -11.20
CA HIS A 181 -10.80 -5.84 -11.69
C HIS A 181 -9.58 -6.77 -11.97
N PRO A 182 -9.70 -8.11 -11.80
CA PRO A 182 -8.60 -9.03 -12.08
C PRO A 182 -8.00 -8.89 -13.48
N SER A 183 -8.82 -8.56 -14.50
CA SER A 183 -8.33 -8.30 -15.87
C SER A 183 -7.49 -7.03 -16.01
N GLU A 184 -7.51 -6.15 -15.03
CA GLU A 184 -6.79 -4.86 -15.04
C GLU A 184 -5.47 -4.89 -14.28
N ARG A 185 -4.97 -6.09 -13.95
CA ARG A 185 -3.67 -6.33 -13.29
C ARG A 185 -2.98 -7.55 -13.89
N TYR A 186 -1.65 -7.62 -13.81
CA TYR A 186 -0.88 -8.79 -14.22
C TYR A 186 -0.70 -9.80 -13.07
N ALA A 187 -0.63 -9.32 -11.85
CA ALA A 187 -0.52 -10.12 -10.64
C ALA A 187 -1.43 -9.53 -9.54
N GLU A 188 -1.81 -10.33 -8.56
CA GLU A 188 -2.59 -9.86 -7.43
C GLU A 188 -1.70 -9.02 -6.49
N PRO A 189 -2.08 -7.76 -6.21
CA PRO A 189 -1.35 -6.94 -5.25
C PRO A 189 -1.51 -7.46 -3.82
N ARG A 190 -0.54 -7.13 -2.96
CA ARG A 190 -0.59 -7.47 -1.54
C ARG A 190 -1.52 -6.51 -0.77
N LEU A 191 -2.01 -6.98 0.37
CA LEU A 191 -2.66 -6.12 1.35
C LEU A 191 -1.68 -5.00 1.80
N GLY A 192 -2.16 -3.78 1.87
CA GLY A 192 -1.36 -2.61 2.26
C GLY A 192 -0.43 -2.06 1.18
N GLN A 193 -0.29 -2.72 0.04
CA GLN A 193 0.60 -2.26 -1.03
C GLN A 193 0.12 -0.92 -1.60
N VAL A 194 1.06 0.02 -1.73
CA VAL A 194 0.84 1.27 -2.45
C VAL A 194 1.09 1.03 -3.95
N LEU A 195 0.11 1.34 -4.75
CA LEU A 195 0.09 1.12 -6.20
C LEU A 195 -0.03 2.47 -6.92
N ASP A 196 0.61 2.61 -8.08
CA ASP A 196 0.27 3.67 -9.03
C ASP A 196 -0.85 3.15 -9.94
N ALA A 197 -2.06 3.63 -9.73
CA ALA A 197 -3.26 3.12 -10.40
C ALA A 197 -3.93 4.19 -11.26
N ARG A 198 -4.22 3.82 -12.51
CA ARG A 198 -4.87 4.71 -13.48
C ARG A 198 -6.38 4.59 -13.42
N VAL A 199 -7.09 5.70 -13.35
CA VAL A 199 -8.56 5.73 -13.43
C VAL A 199 -9.01 5.40 -14.86
N ILE A 200 -9.79 4.32 -14.98
CA ILE A 200 -10.37 3.85 -16.25
C ILE A 200 -11.89 4.01 -16.31
N GLY A 201 -12.52 4.39 -15.22
CA GLY A 201 -13.97 4.60 -15.20
C GLY A 201 -14.48 5.02 -13.82
N PHE A 202 -15.73 5.39 -13.78
CA PHE A 202 -16.48 5.78 -12.61
C PHE A 202 -17.72 4.90 -12.47
N ARG A 203 -18.02 4.44 -11.27
CA ARG A 203 -19.22 3.67 -10.93
C ARG A 203 -20.22 4.56 -10.22
N GLU A 204 -21.34 4.84 -10.85
CA GLU A 204 -22.37 5.75 -10.32
C GLU A 204 -23.09 5.18 -9.08
N VAL A 205 -23.30 3.86 -9.05
CA VAL A 205 -24.10 3.17 -8.02
C VAL A 205 -23.50 3.33 -6.63
N ASP A 206 -22.20 3.13 -6.49
CA ASP A 206 -21.48 3.22 -5.21
C ASP A 206 -20.48 4.40 -5.17
N ARG A 207 -20.45 5.19 -6.24
CA ARG A 207 -19.60 6.38 -6.42
C ARG A 207 -18.12 6.07 -6.13
N THR A 208 -17.64 4.97 -6.72
CA THR A 208 -16.24 4.52 -6.64
C THR A 208 -15.57 4.58 -8.01
N LEU A 209 -14.23 4.51 -8.03
CA LEU A 209 -13.43 4.53 -9.25
C LEU A 209 -13.10 3.11 -9.71
N ASN A 210 -13.18 2.85 -11.01
CA ASN A 210 -12.54 1.68 -11.62
C ASN A 210 -11.10 2.05 -12.01
N LEU A 211 -10.16 1.20 -11.63
CA LEU A 211 -8.74 1.46 -11.78
C LEU A 211 -8.04 0.33 -12.55
N SER A 212 -6.95 0.66 -13.22
CA SER A 212 -6.09 -0.26 -13.94
C SER A 212 -4.63 -0.09 -13.51
N LEU A 213 -3.92 -1.22 -13.38
CA LEU A 213 -2.47 -1.28 -13.20
C LEU A 213 -1.73 -1.54 -14.52
N LYS A 214 -2.49 -1.66 -15.61
CA LYS A 214 -1.92 -1.86 -16.94
C LYS A 214 -1.49 -0.54 -17.55
N PRO A 215 -0.37 -0.52 -18.25
CA PRO A 215 0.07 0.68 -18.99
C PRO A 215 -0.97 1.08 -20.04
N ARG A 216 -0.91 2.32 -20.46
CA ARG A 216 -1.74 2.82 -21.57
C ARG A 216 -1.40 2.11 -22.87
N SER A 217 -2.34 2.04 -23.79
CA SER A 217 -2.13 1.38 -25.08
C SER A 217 -0.96 1.97 -25.89
N PHE A 218 -0.69 3.27 -25.75
CA PHE A 218 0.43 3.91 -26.44
C PHE A 218 1.77 3.61 -25.73
N GLU A 219 1.80 3.52 -24.39
CA GLU A 219 2.97 3.13 -23.61
C GLU A 219 3.36 1.66 -23.90
N MET A 220 2.35 0.78 -24.02
CA MET A 220 2.58 -0.60 -24.48
C MET A 220 3.15 -0.62 -25.88
N LEU A 221 2.62 0.18 -26.80
CA LEU A 221 3.08 0.25 -28.17
C LEU A 221 4.53 0.75 -28.27
N GLU A 222 4.90 1.72 -27.46
CA GLU A 222 6.27 2.23 -27.38
C GLU A 222 7.23 1.17 -26.85
N ASN A 223 6.86 0.47 -25.77
CA ASN A 223 7.63 -0.64 -25.22
C ASN A 223 7.79 -1.80 -26.22
N ASP A 224 6.70 -2.22 -26.88
CA ASP A 224 6.72 -3.27 -27.90
C ASP A 224 7.62 -2.84 -29.08
N SER A 225 7.55 -1.59 -29.52
CA SER A 225 8.39 -1.03 -30.57
C SER A 225 9.87 -1.02 -30.19
N GLN A 226 10.19 -0.59 -28.97
CA GLN A 226 11.57 -0.57 -28.47
C GLN A 226 12.13 -1.99 -28.34
N MET A 227 11.33 -2.95 -27.88
CA MET A 227 11.73 -4.37 -27.79
C MET A 227 12.07 -4.93 -29.17
N ILE A 228 11.26 -4.63 -30.20
CA ILE A 228 11.51 -5.06 -31.58
C ILE A 228 12.78 -4.42 -32.13
N LEU A 229 13.01 -3.13 -31.89
CA LEU A 229 14.26 -2.45 -32.31
C LEU A 229 15.49 -3.07 -31.66
N THR A 230 15.46 -3.28 -30.33
CA THR A 230 16.56 -3.91 -29.59
C THR A 230 16.85 -5.33 -30.12
N TYR A 231 15.80 -6.09 -30.45
CA TYR A 231 15.96 -7.41 -31.04
C TYR A 231 16.66 -7.35 -32.42
N LEU A 232 16.20 -6.43 -33.28
CA LEU A 232 16.83 -6.22 -34.59
C LEU A 232 18.30 -5.81 -34.46
N GLU A 233 18.59 -4.83 -33.61
CA GLU A 233 19.98 -4.36 -33.36
C GLU A 233 20.88 -5.51 -32.86
N SER A 234 20.37 -6.35 -31.98
CA SER A 234 21.12 -7.49 -31.43
C SER A 234 21.30 -8.65 -32.42
N ASN A 235 20.52 -8.68 -33.51
CA ASN A 235 20.54 -9.73 -34.52
C ASN A 235 21.02 -9.23 -35.91
N GLY A 236 21.90 -8.23 -35.91
CA GLY A 236 22.51 -7.73 -37.15
C GLY A 236 21.57 -6.94 -38.05
N GLY A 237 20.51 -6.37 -37.47
CA GLY A 237 19.57 -5.50 -38.17
C GLY A 237 18.44 -6.22 -38.90
N PHE A 238 18.34 -7.55 -38.79
CA PHE A 238 17.34 -8.34 -39.52
C PHE A 238 16.67 -9.37 -38.62
N MET A 239 15.39 -9.63 -38.90
CA MET A 239 14.64 -10.76 -38.34
C MET A 239 13.70 -11.36 -39.40
N THR A 240 13.48 -12.68 -39.34
CA THR A 240 12.58 -13.39 -40.26
C THR A 240 11.11 -13.16 -40.02
N LEU A 241 10.76 -12.53 -38.85
CA LEU A 241 9.40 -12.24 -38.49
C LEU A 241 8.92 -10.95 -39.17
N ASN A 242 7.67 -11.00 -39.67
CA ASN A 242 6.96 -9.88 -40.26
C ASN A 242 5.48 -9.90 -39.88
N ASP A 243 4.66 -9.00 -40.41
CA ASP A 243 3.22 -8.87 -40.10
C ASP A 243 2.38 -10.11 -40.47
N LYS A 244 2.92 -11.02 -41.33
CA LYS A 244 2.28 -12.28 -41.73
C LYS A 244 2.68 -13.47 -40.88
N SER A 245 3.73 -13.36 -40.08
CA SER A 245 4.26 -14.44 -39.21
C SER A 245 3.19 -15.04 -38.31
N SER A 246 3.38 -16.29 -37.90
CA SER A 246 2.41 -16.99 -37.05
C SER A 246 2.32 -16.37 -35.65
N PRO A 247 1.13 -16.43 -34.99
CA PRO A 247 0.99 -15.97 -33.61
C PRO A 247 1.94 -16.68 -32.64
N ASP A 248 2.23 -17.96 -32.88
CA ASP A 248 3.08 -18.78 -32.00
C ASP A 248 4.53 -18.37 -32.08
N ASP A 249 5.07 -18.10 -33.29
CA ASP A 249 6.43 -17.63 -33.48
C ASP A 249 6.64 -16.24 -32.86
N ILE A 250 5.67 -15.33 -33.04
CA ILE A 250 5.71 -14.01 -32.46
C ILE A 250 5.69 -14.10 -30.94
N LYS A 251 4.82 -14.94 -30.38
CA LYS A 251 4.70 -15.12 -28.94
C LYS A 251 5.95 -15.78 -28.34
N ALA A 252 6.54 -16.75 -29.06
CA ALA A 252 7.78 -17.41 -28.63
C ALA A 252 8.96 -16.44 -28.59
N THR A 253 9.05 -15.51 -29.55
CA THR A 253 10.18 -14.58 -29.68
C THR A 253 10.02 -13.35 -28.77
N PHE A 254 8.83 -12.75 -28.75
CA PHE A 254 8.57 -11.45 -28.13
C PHE A 254 7.61 -11.49 -26.93
N GLY A 255 6.92 -12.61 -26.68
CA GLY A 255 5.96 -12.73 -25.60
C GLY A 255 4.66 -11.93 -25.79
N ILE A 256 4.47 -11.28 -26.94
CA ILE A 256 3.31 -10.42 -27.27
C ILE A 256 2.37 -11.09 -28.27
N SER A 257 1.15 -10.55 -28.37
CA SER A 257 0.18 -11.03 -29.37
C SER A 257 0.52 -10.52 -30.77
N LYS A 258 0.06 -11.26 -31.82
CA LYS A 258 0.20 -10.83 -33.21
C LYS A 258 -0.38 -9.45 -33.47
N GLY A 259 -1.48 -9.08 -32.78
CA GLY A 259 -2.09 -7.76 -32.89
C GLY A 259 -1.20 -6.63 -32.37
N GLN A 260 -0.54 -6.84 -31.21
CA GLN A 260 0.44 -5.92 -30.64
C GLN A 260 1.67 -5.79 -31.56
N PHE A 261 2.20 -6.92 -32.00
CA PHE A 261 3.34 -6.97 -32.92
C PHE A 261 3.08 -6.19 -34.21
N LYS A 262 1.93 -6.42 -34.88
CA LYS A 262 1.55 -5.66 -36.08
C LYS A 262 1.43 -4.16 -35.85
N LYS A 263 0.88 -3.74 -34.71
CA LYS A 263 0.76 -2.31 -34.36
C LYS A 263 2.15 -1.69 -34.15
N ALA A 264 3.05 -2.39 -33.46
CA ALA A 264 4.41 -1.94 -33.23
C ALA A 264 5.21 -1.80 -34.52
N LEU A 265 5.17 -2.83 -35.38
CA LEU A 265 5.78 -2.77 -36.71
C LEU A 265 5.25 -1.62 -37.57
N GLY A 266 3.92 -1.42 -37.59
CA GLY A 266 3.31 -0.32 -38.30
C GLY A 266 3.77 1.06 -37.80
N GLY A 267 3.93 1.20 -36.50
CA GLY A 267 4.51 2.42 -35.87
C GLY A 267 5.96 2.66 -36.29
N LEU A 268 6.79 1.60 -36.23
CA LEU A 268 8.21 1.67 -36.61
C LEU A 268 8.40 1.97 -38.11
N MET A 269 7.58 1.36 -38.99
CA MET A 269 7.61 1.67 -40.42
C MET A 269 7.22 3.11 -40.70
N LYS A 270 6.16 3.61 -40.06
CA LYS A 270 5.75 5.01 -40.18
C LYS A 270 6.82 5.99 -39.68
N ALA A 271 7.59 5.59 -38.67
CA ALA A 271 8.73 6.37 -38.16
C ALA A 271 10.01 6.23 -39.01
N GLY A 272 9.99 5.43 -40.09
CA GLY A 272 11.13 5.22 -40.98
C GLY A 272 12.32 4.44 -40.35
N LYS A 273 12.04 3.68 -39.28
CA LYS A 273 13.09 2.92 -38.56
C LYS A 273 13.30 1.52 -39.10
N ILE A 274 12.29 0.94 -39.71
CA ILE A 274 12.34 -0.43 -40.28
C ILE A 274 11.65 -0.48 -41.63
N LYS A 275 11.97 -1.48 -42.41
CA LYS A 275 11.26 -1.91 -43.63
C LYS A 275 10.89 -3.38 -43.54
N GLN A 276 9.88 -3.78 -44.27
CA GLN A 276 9.40 -5.17 -44.33
C GLN A 276 9.30 -5.65 -45.78
N ASP A 277 9.60 -6.92 -45.98
CA ASP A 277 9.35 -7.63 -47.22
C ASP A 277 8.83 -9.05 -46.97
N GLN A 278 8.83 -9.89 -47.98
CA GLN A 278 8.40 -11.30 -47.89
C GLN A 278 9.34 -12.16 -47.04
N PHE A 279 10.57 -11.73 -46.82
CA PHE A 279 11.61 -12.48 -46.09
C PHE A 279 11.67 -12.10 -44.61
N GLY A 280 11.21 -10.91 -44.25
CA GLY A 280 11.23 -10.49 -42.84
C GLY A 280 11.14 -8.97 -42.64
N THR A 281 11.78 -8.52 -41.56
CA THR A 281 11.85 -7.11 -41.14
C THR A 281 13.32 -6.74 -40.94
N GLU A 282 13.74 -5.58 -41.45
CA GLU A 282 15.09 -5.07 -41.26
C GLU A 282 15.11 -3.59 -40.82
N LEU A 283 16.18 -3.19 -40.14
CA LEU A 283 16.48 -1.78 -39.81
C LEU A 283 16.82 -1.00 -41.10
N ILE A 284 16.45 0.28 -41.11
CA ILE A 284 16.78 1.25 -42.16
C ILE A 284 18.00 2.07 -41.73
#